data_dbb2d1c6940e0c3a004fad0f1d99d33f
#
_entry.id   dbb2d1c6940e0c3a004fad0f1d99d33f
#
_cell.length_a   1.000
_cell.length_b   1.000
_cell.length_c   1.000
_cell.angle_alpha   90.00
_cell.angle_beta   90.00
_cell.angle_gamma   90.00
#
_symmetry.space_group_name_H-M   'P 1'
#
loop_
_entity.id
_entity.type
_entity.pdbx_description
1 polymer ?
#
loop_
_entity_poly.entity_id
_entity_poly.type
_entity_poly.pdbx_seq_one_letter_code
_entity_poly.pdbx_strand_id
1 'polypeptide(L)'
;MGRKVPVDRLTDEVEKILNDYGENVQQNLGEIVKQMSKKGAQALRSQSKATFNGKEYSKGWTSQEETGRLSAQGTIYNKDLPGLPHLLEHGHALRRGGRSIGKGSVDGREHIKTVEDALIKEFEQKVKSKL
;
A
#
# COMPACT_ATOMS: atom_id res chain seq x y z
N MET A 1 -37.71 -20.34 6.16
CA MET A 1 -37.54 -21.21 7.27
C MET A 1 -36.21 -21.96 7.23
N GLY A 2 -35.57 -22.07 8.35
CA GLY A 2 -34.24 -22.65 8.43
C GLY A 2 -34.22 -24.16 8.21
N ARG A 3 -33.14 -24.64 7.70
CA ARG A 3 -32.81 -26.03 7.52
C ARG A 3 -32.61 -26.69 8.90
N LYS A 4 -33.23 -27.86 9.12
CA LYS A 4 -32.99 -28.62 10.35
C LYS A 4 -31.71 -29.41 10.21
N VAL A 5 -30.75 -29.17 11.11
CA VAL A 5 -29.47 -29.85 11.16
C VAL A 5 -29.30 -30.53 12.51
N PRO A 6 -28.88 -31.81 12.58
CA PRO A 6 -28.55 -32.46 13.84
C PRO A 6 -27.51 -31.66 14.62
N VAL A 7 -27.57 -31.71 15.96
CA VAL A 7 -26.66 -30.91 16.81
C VAL A 7 -25.19 -31.22 16.53
N ASP A 8 -24.87 -32.46 16.25
CA ASP A 8 -23.54 -32.92 15.92
C ASP A 8 -23.00 -32.37 14.57
N ARG A 9 -23.90 -31.94 13.67
CA ARG A 9 -23.53 -31.32 12.39
C ARG A 9 -23.64 -29.82 12.37
N LEU A 10 -24.24 -29.21 13.38
CA LEU A 10 -24.45 -27.76 13.41
C LEU A 10 -23.14 -27.00 13.37
N THR A 11 -22.15 -27.45 14.13
CA THR A 11 -20.81 -26.83 14.15
C THR A 11 -20.13 -26.89 12.78
N ASP A 12 -20.22 -28.02 12.09
CA ASP A 12 -19.64 -28.20 10.75
C ASP A 12 -20.30 -27.28 9.73
N GLU A 13 -21.61 -27.11 9.78
CA GLU A 13 -22.35 -26.20 8.90
C GLU A 13 -21.96 -24.75 9.14
N VAL A 14 -21.84 -24.35 10.40
CA VAL A 14 -21.41 -22.98 10.76
C VAL A 14 -19.99 -22.72 10.30
N GLU A 15 -19.07 -23.65 10.53
CA GLU A 15 -17.69 -23.53 10.07
C GLU A 15 -17.60 -23.37 8.56
N LYS A 16 -18.38 -24.14 7.81
CA LYS A 16 -18.40 -24.04 6.36
C LYS A 16 -18.87 -22.67 5.89
N ILE A 17 -19.94 -22.15 6.48
CA ILE A 17 -20.45 -20.81 6.14
C ILE A 17 -19.40 -19.74 6.43
N LEU A 18 -18.75 -19.81 7.60
CA LEU A 18 -17.72 -18.84 7.99
C LEU A 18 -16.50 -18.93 7.08
N ASN A 19 -16.08 -20.14 6.70
CA ASN A 19 -14.97 -20.33 5.79
C ASN A 19 -15.28 -19.76 4.40
N ASP A 20 -16.47 -20.03 3.87
CA ASP A 20 -16.88 -19.50 2.55
C ASP A 20 -16.94 -17.97 2.58
N TYR A 21 -17.49 -17.40 3.66
CA TYR A 21 -17.51 -15.95 3.84
C TYR A 21 -16.11 -15.36 3.92
N GLY A 22 -15.23 -15.99 4.71
CA GLY A 22 -13.85 -15.54 4.86
C GLY A 22 -13.07 -15.60 3.56
N GLU A 23 -13.25 -16.63 2.75
CA GLU A 23 -12.62 -16.75 1.44
C GLU A 23 -13.06 -15.65 0.48
N ASN A 24 -14.36 -15.35 0.44
CA ASN A 24 -14.91 -14.28 -0.39
C ASN A 24 -14.36 -12.91 0.03
N VAL A 25 -14.34 -12.63 1.31
CA VAL A 25 -13.78 -11.38 1.85
C VAL A 25 -12.29 -11.27 1.49
N GLN A 26 -11.54 -12.34 1.65
CA GLN A 26 -10.10 -12.36 1.36
C GLN A 26 -9.84 -12.12 -0.13
N GLN A 27 -10.61 -12.74 -1.03
CA GLN A 27 -10.48 -12.50 -2.47
C GLN A 27 -10.77 -11.05 -2.83
N ASN A 28 -11.82 -10.47 -2.28
CA ASN A 28 -12.18 -9.07 -2.52
C ASN A 28 -11.10 -8.12 -2.02
N LEU A 29 -10.58 -8.36 -0.81
CA LEU A 29 -9.49 -7.57 -0.26
C LEU A 29 -8.21 -7.71 -1.07
N GLY A 30 -7.89 -8.93 -1.52
CA GLY A 30 -6.72 -9.18 -2.35
C GLY A 30 -6.76 -8.41 -3.65
N GLU A 31 -7.90 -8.38 -4.33
CA GLU A 31 -8.08 -7.60 -5.56
C GLU A 31 -7.97 -6.11 -5.32
N ILE A 32 -8.59 -5.60 -4.25
CA ILE A 32 -8.52 -4.19 -3.89
C ILE A 32 -7.07 -3.79 -3.58
N VAL A 33 -6.37 -4.58 -2.78
CA VAL A 33 -4.96 -4.31 -2.43
C VAL A 33 -4.09 -4.29 -3.69
N LYS A 34 -4.28 -5.24 -4.59
CA LYS A 34 -3.54 -5.30 -5.85
C LYS A 34 -3.77 -4.06 -6.70
N GLN A 35 -5.03 -3.67 -6.91
CA GLN A 35 -5.39 -2.49 -7.68
C GLN A 35 -4.83 -1.22 -7.06
N MET A 36 -4.99 -1.07 -5.74
CA MET A 36 -4.56 0.13 -5.05
C MET A 36 -3.04 0.25 -4.97
N SER A 37 -2.33 -0.87 -4.81
CA SER A 37 -0.87 -0.86 -4.81
C SER A 37 -0.31 -0.42 -6.16
N LYS A 38 -0.85 -0.93 -7.25
CA LYS A 38 -0.46 -0.52 -8.60
C LYS A 38 -0.79 0.93 -8.86
N LYS A 39 -1.97 1.36 -8.47
CA LYS A 39 -2.41 2.75 -8.63
C LYS A 39 -1.53 3.69 -7.82
N GLY A 40 -1.19 3.31 -6.59
CA GLY A 40 -0.30 4.09 -5.74
C GLY A 40 1.10 4.24 -6.33
N ALA A 41 1.66 3.17 -6.88
CA ALA A 41 2.96 3.22 -7.55
C ALA A 41 2.94 4.16 -8.76
N GLN A 42 1.89 4.10 -9.58
CA GLN A 42 1.72 5.00 -10.71
C GLN A 42 1.56 6.45 -10.28
N ALA A 43 0.77 6.69 -9.23
CA ALA A 43 0.57 8.03 -8.68
C ALA A 43 1.88 8.61 -8.14
N LEU A 44 2.69 7.79 -7.47
CA LEU A 44 4.01 8.21 -6.99
C LEU A 44 4.98 8.50 -8.12
N ARG A 45 4.92 7.73 -9.21
CA ARG A 45 5.71 8.04 -10.42
C ARG A 45 5.37 9.42 -10.95
N SER A 46 4.09 9.70 -11.13
CA SER A 46 3.62 10.98 -11.64
C SER A 46 3.94 12.14 -10.70
N GLN A 47 3.70 11.96 -9.41
CA GLN A 47 3.94 12.99 -8.40
C GLN A 47 5.44 13.27 -8.24
N SER A 48 6.27 12.23 -8.24
CA SER A 48 7.72 12.39 -8.13
C SER A 48 8.29 13.11 -9.34
N LYS A 49 7.80 12.80 -10.53
CA LYS A 49 8.22 13.48 -11.77
C LYS A 49 7.83 14.95 -11.73
N ALA A 50 6.61 15.27 -11.28
CA ALA A 50 6.15 16.64 -11.16
C ALA A 50 6.94 17.43 -10.11
N THR A 51 7.30 16.80 -9.00
CA THR A 51 7.99 17.47 -7.88
C THR A 51 9.49 17.65 -8.12
N PHE A 52 10.17 16.63 -8.66
CA PHE A 52 11.61 16.60 -8.75
C PHE A 52 12.16 16.57 -10.18
N ASN A 53 11.31 16.30 -11.17
CA ASN A 53 11.72 16.17 -12.57
C ASN A 53 12.85 15.15 -12.80
N GLY A 54 13.03 14.20 -11.86
CA GLY A 54 14.04 13.14 -11.96
C GLY A 54 13.47 11.87 -12.56
N LYS A 55 14.07 11.41 -13.67
CA LYS A 55 13.58 10.22 -14.37
C LYS A 55 13.84 8.93 -13.61
N GLU A 56 15.04 8.77 -13.08
CA GLU A 56 15.42 7.53 -12.39
C GLU A 56 14.60 7.31 -11.13
N TYR A 57 14.45 8.36 -10.32
CA TYR A 57 13.65 8.28 -9.11
C TYR A 57 12.19 8.00 -9.41
N SER A 58 11.60 8.73 -10.35
CA SER A 58 10.17 8.56 -10.66
C SER A 58 9.86 7.19 -11.27
N LYS A 59 10.74 6.64 -12.08
CA LYS A 59 10.55 5.31 -12.69
C LYS A 59 10.73 4.17 -11.71
N GLY A 60 11.42 4.37 -10.61
CA GLY A 60 11.74 3.34 -9.65
C GLY A 60 10.57 2.88 -8.78
N TRP A 61 9.48 3.63 -8.74
CA TRP A 61 8.31 3.26 -7.95
C TRP A 61 7.65 2.00 -8.48
N THR A 62 7.46 1.04 -7.61
CA THR A 62 6.82 -0.23 -7.92
C THR A 62 6.04 -0.73 -6.71
N SER A 63 5.30 -1.82 -6.90
CA SER A 63 4.51 -2.41 -5.82
C SER A 63 4.69 -3.92 -5.78
N GLN A 64 4.48 -4.49 -4.60
CA GLN A 64 4.50 -5.91 -4.36
C GLN A 64 3.31 -6.25 -3.46
N GLU A 65 2.61 -7.33 -3.77
CA GLU A 65 1.46 -7.77 -3.01
C GLU A 65 1.71 -9.15 -2.40
N GLU A 66 1.25 -9.32 -1.16
CA GLU A 66 1.24 -10.61 -0.48
C GLU A 66 -0.16 -10.90 0.02
N THR A 67 -0.66 -12.09 -0.26
CA THR A 67 -1.96 -12.53 0.23
C THR A 67 -1.81 -13.77 1.08
N GLY A 68 -2.35 -13.71 2.29
CA GLY A 68 -2.50 -14.85 3.17
C GLY A 68 -3.93 -15.36 3.13
N ARG A 69 -4.23 -16.34 3.97
CA ARG A 69 -5.56 -16.96 4.03
C ARG A 69 -6.68 -15.95 4.34
N LEU A 70 -6.42 -15.06 5.31
CA LEU A 70 -7.38 -14.04 5.75
C LEU A 70 -6.73 -12.65 5.80
N SER A 71 -5.69 -12.42 4.97
CA SER A 71 -4.99 -11.15 4.96
C SER A 71 -4.51 -10.81 3.55
N ALA A 72 -4.36 -9.53 3.32
CA ALA A 72 -3.77 -9.02 2.09
C ALA A 72 -2.94 -7.78 2.42
N GLN A 73 -1.73 -7.70 1.87
CA GLN A 73 -0.82 -6.60 2.11
C GLN A 73 -0.20 -6.17 0.79
N GLY A 74 -0.21 -4.85 0.56
CA GLY A 74 0.50 -4.25 -0.56
C GLY A 74 1.62 -3.36 -0.03
N THR A 75 2.76 -3.42 -0.68
CA THR A 75 3.91 -2.57 -0.36
C THR A 75 4.29 -1.80 -1.61
N ILE A 76 4.41 -0.48 -1.49
CA ILE A 76 4.87 0.40 -2.55
C ILE A 76 6.25 0.91 -2.16
N TYR A 77 7.22 0.73 -3.04
CA TYR A 77 8.60 1.09 -2.74
C TYR A 77 9.33 1.54 -4.00
N ASN A 78 10.46 2.21 -3.82
CA ASN A 78 11.32 2.60 -4.94
C ASN A 78 12.46 1.58 -5.05
N LYS A 79 12.42 0.77 -6.11
CA LYS A 79 13.37 -0.33 -6.31
C LYS A 79 14.77 0.14 -6.72
N ASP A 80 14.84 1.27 -7.44
CA ASP A 80 16.11 1.76 -7.99
C ASP A 80 16.87 2.63 -6.99
N LEU A 81 16.14 3.43 -6.21
CA LEU A 81 16.73 4.35 -5.25
C LEU A 81 16.01 4.24 -3.89
N PRO A 82 16.14 3.11 -3.19
CA PRO A 82 15.33 2.83 -2.00
C PRO A 82 15.60 3.77 -0.81
N GLY A 83 16.75 4.40 -0.75
CA GLY A 83 17.09 5.33 0.32
C GLY A 83 16.63 6.76 0.10
N LEU A 84 16.20 7.12 -1.10
CA LEU A 84 15.83 8.49 -1.43
C LEU A 84 14.44 8.93 -0.96
N PRO A 85 13.39 8.08 -0.96
CA PRO A 85 12.05 8.56 -0.63
C PRO A 85 11.97 9.31 0.70
N HIS A 86 12.55 8.75 1.75
CA HIS A 86 12.54 9.38 3.07
C HIS A 86 13.29 10.72 3.08
N LEU A 87 14.46 10.77 2.45
CA LEU A 87 15.29 11.97 2.40
C LEU A 87 14.61 13.09 1.61
N LEU A 88 13.98 12.77 0.49
CA LEU A 88 13.31 13.74 -0.35
C LEU A 88 12.01 14.25 0.27
N GLU A 89 11.30 13.40 0.99
CA GLU A 89 10.05 13.77 1.65
C GLU A 89 10.28 14.68 2.85
N HIS A 90 11.27 14.35 3.69
CA HIS A 90 11.49 14.99 4.98
C HIS A 90 12.71 15.92 5.03
N GLY A 91 13.56 15.88 4.00
CA GLY A 91 14.79 16.63 4.00
C GLY A 91 15.92 15.89 4.70
N HIS A 92 17.11 16.44 4.60
CA HIS A 92 18.30 15.85 5.21
C HIS A 92 19.39 16.89 5.41
N ALA A 93 20.31 16.61 6.33
CA ALA A 93 21.50 17.44 6.53
C ALA A 93 22.45 17.28 5.36
N LEU A 94 23.14 18.37 4.96
CA LEU A 94 24.19 18.32 3.95
C LEU A 94 25.38 17.53 4.50
N ARG A 95 25.80 16.50 3.77
CA ARG A 95 26.90 15.63 4.15
C ARG A 95 27.82 15.35 2.98
N ARG A 96 29.11 15.22 3.28
CA ARG A 96 30.12 14.80 2.32
C ARG A 96 30.97 13.71 2.96
N GLY A 97 31.04 12.53 2.34
CA GLY A 97 31.78 11.41 2.90
C GLY A 97 31.31 10.99 4.30
N GLY A 98 30.00 11.10 4.57
CA GLY A 98 29.42 10.77 5.87
C GLY A 98 29.57 11.85 6.94
N ARG A 99 30.19 12.97 6.63
CA ARG A 99 30.38 14.11 7.55
C ARG A 99 29.49 15.27 7.19
N SER A 100 29.00 16.00 8.20
CA SER A 100 28.26 17.24 7.97
C SER A 100 29.14 18.27 7.28
N ILE A 101 28.60 18.92 6.25
CA ILE A 101 29.27 20.03 5.57
C ILE A 101 28.63 21.33 6.04
N GLY A 102 29.20 21.94 7.08
CA GLY A 102 28.67 23.18 7.63
C GLY A 102 27.30 22.99 8.28
N LYS A 103 26.50 24.07 8.37
CA LYS A 103 25.18 24.09 9.00
C LYS A 103 24.04 23.94 7.99
N GLY A 104 24.32 23.52 6.78
CA GLY A 104 23.31 23.42 5.74
C GLY A 104 22.46 22.17 5.84
N SER A 105 21.24 22.29 5.39
CA SER A 105 20.31 21.18 5.22
C SER A 105 19.54 21.35 3.91
N VAL A 106 19.02 20.23 3.39
CA VAL A 106 18.13 20.24 2.24
C VAL A 106 16.71 20.06 2.75
N ASP A 107 15.83 20.99 2.40
CA ASP A 107 14.44 20.92 2.82
C ASP A 107 13.72 19.77 2.08
N GLY A 108 12.82 19.12 2.79
CA GLY A 108 11.97 18.10 2.21
C GLY A 108 10.91 18.69 1.31
N ARG A 109 10.46 17.90 0.35
CA ARG A 109 9.32 18.22 -0.51
C ARG A 109 8.34 17.08 -0.42
N GLU A 110 7.15 17.36 0.12
CA GLU A 110 6.10 16.35 0.24
C GLU A 110 5.62 15.91 -1.14
N HIS A 111 5.70 14.62 -1.38
CA HIS A 111 5.19 14.00 -2.59
C HIS A 111 4.56 12.64 -2.28
N ILE A 112 5.02 11.98 -1.23
CA ILE A 112 4.52 10.68 -0.79
C ILE A 112 3.25 10.84 0.01
N LYS A 113 3.24 11.76 0.99
CA LYS A 113 2.07 11.98 1.86
C LYS A 113 0.83 12.37 1.08
N THR A 114 0.98 13.22 0.07
CA THR A 114 -0.13 13.64 -0.80
C THR A 114 -0.78 12.44 -1.49
N VAL A 115 0.04 11.55 -2.05
CA VAL A 115 -0.44 10.33 -2.71
C VAL A 115 -1.02 9.37 -1.68
N GLU A 116 -0.35 9.19 -0.55
CA GLU A 116 -0.78 8.30 0.52
C GLU A 116 -2.16 8.67 1.05
N ASP A 117 -2.39 9.93 1.35
CA ASP A 117 -3.67 10.40 1.89
C ASP A 117 -4.82 10.15 0.89
N ALA A 118 -4.61 10.44 -0.38
CA ALA A 118 -5.60 10.17 -1.42
C ALA A 118 -5.84 8.67 -1.60
N LEU A 119 -4.79 7.88 -1.55
CA LEU A 119 -4.85 6.43 -1.72
C LEU A 119 -5.61 5.76 -0.58
N ILE A 120 -5.36 6.19 0.66
CA ILE A 120 -6.05 5.67 1.85
C ILE A 120 -7.56 5.93 1.76
N LYS A 121 -7.96 7.14 1.38
CA LYS A 121 -9.38 7.47 1.21
C LYS A 121 -10.05 6.59 0.17
N GLU A 122 -9.41 6.40 -0.96
CA GLU A 122 -9.95 5.56 -2.04
C GLU A 122 -10.01 4.09 -1.61
N PHE A 123 -9.00 3.62 -0.90
CA PHE A 123 -8.96 2.26 -0.37
C PHE A 123 -10.14 2.01 0.59
N GLU A 124 -10.37 2.93 1.52
CA GLU A 124 -11.49 2.84 2.45
C GLU A 124 -12.84 2.80 1.74
N GLN A 125 -13.02 3.62 0.72
CA GLN A 125 -14.25 3.66 -0.07
C GLN A 125 -14.46 2.34 -0.82
N LYS A 126 -13.42 1.79 -1.41
CA LYS A 126 -13.50 0.52 -2.13
C LYS A 126 -13.80 -0.65 -1.21
N VAL A 127 -13.19 -0.69 -0.03
CA VAL A 127 -13.47 -1.71 0.97
C VAL A 127 -14.94 -1.64 1.40
N LYS A 128 -15.44 -0.46 1.72
CA LYS A 128 -16.84 -0.28 2.11
C LYS A 128 -17.82 -0.69 1.02
N SER A 129 -17.49 -0.46 -0.24
CA SER A 129 -18.37 -0.80 -1.35
C SER A 129 -18.37 -2.30 -1.68
N LYS A 130 -17.30 -3.02 -1.36
CA LYS A 130 -17.14 -4.45 -1.68
C LYS A 130 -17.48 -5.38 -0.52
N LEU A 131 -17.46 -4.88 0.69
CA LEU A 131 -17.80 -5.62 1.89
C LEU A 131 -19.14 -5.13 2.44
#